data_aae81b35140c5e2173b9216becd59ccb
#
_entry.id   aae81b35140c5e2173b9216becd59ccb
#
_cell.length_a   1.000
_cell.length_b   1.000
_cell.length_c   1.000
_cell.angle_alpha   90.00
_cell.angle_beta   90.00
_cell.angle_gamma   90.00
#
_symmetry.space_group_name_H-M   'P 1'
#
loop_
_entity.id
_entity.type
_entity.pdbx_description
1 polymer ?
#
loop_
_entity_poly.entity_id
_entity_poly.type
_entity_poly.pdbx_seq_one_letter_code
_entity_poly.pdbx_strand_id
1 'polypeptide(L)'
;MLKLLLPIDGSAASDNAVGKFIKLLPSYRETPAIHLLNVQFPLRGNVPMFIDKKSIELYYQEEGTKELSATRALLDQAGISYRFHVSSGHPPNIILRYAEEMNFDQIVLGPRGLGTVKGILLGSVASKIIQLSTIPVLLIK
;
A
#
# COMPACT_ATOMS: atom_id res chain seq x y z
N MET A 1 12.35 16.76 4.70
CA MET A 1 11.96 15.73 3.70
C MET A 1 10.63 15.13 4.10
N LEU A 2 9.64 15.17 3.21
CA LEU A 2 8.35 14.52 3.43
C LEU A 2 8.49 13.00 3.41
N LYS A 3 7.67 12.34 4.19
CA LYS A 3 7.62 10.88 4.30
C LYS A 3 6.25 10.39 3.82
N LEU A 4 6.24 9.64 2.73
CA LEU A 4 5.03 9.22 2.05
C LEU A 4 4.78 7.72 2.20
N LEU A 5 3.55 7.34 2.52
CA LEU A 5 3.11 5.96 2.60
C LEU A 5 2.27 5.61 1.38
N LEU A 6 2.68 4.60 0.63
CA LEU A 6 2.00 4.09 -0.55
C LEU A 6 1.47 2.68 -0.29
N PRO A 7 0.20 2.52 0.06
CA PRO A 7 -0.42 1.19 0.14
C PRO A 7 -0.55 0.55 -1.24
N ILE A 8 -0.07 -0.67 -1.37
CA ILE A 8 -0.01 -1.42 -2.63
C ILE A 8 -0.65 -2.79 -2.42
N ASP A 9 -1.60 -3.16 -3.25
CA ASP A 9 -2.32 -4.44 -3.15
C ASP A 9 -2.03 -5.43 -4.29
N GLY A 10 -1.12 -5.06 -5.21
CA GLY A 10 -0.74 -5.90 -6.34
C GLY A 10 -1.69 -5.82 -7.53
N SER A 11 -2.73 -4.99 -7.47
CA SER A 11 -3.65 -4.82 -8.61
C SER A 11 -3.03 -3.96 -9.72
N ALA A 12 -3.54 -4.12 -10.93
CA ALA A 12 -3.17 -3.27 -12.07
C ALA A 12 -3.52 -1.79 -11.79
N ALA A 13 -4.63 -1.53 -11.09
CA ALA A 13 -5.02 -0.18 -10.71
C ALA A 13 -4.02 0.46 -9.76
N SER A 14 -3.49 -0.30 -8.80
CA SER A 14 -2.45 0.14 -7.88
C SER A 14 -1.16 0.49 -8.64
N ASP A 15 -0.72 -0.38 -9.53
CA ASP A 15 0.49 -0.14 -10.34
C ASP A 15 0.33 1.08 -11.25
N ASN A 16 -0.85 1.26 -11.84
CA ASN A 16 -1.15 2.43 -12.67
C ASN A 16 -1.08 3.73 -11.87
N ALA A 17 -1.61 3.73 -10.64
CA ALA A 17 -1.53 4.86 -9.73
C ALA A 17 -0.07 5.21 -9.39
N VAL A 18 0.76 4.21 -9.13
CA VAL A 18 2.20 4.41 -8.88
C VAL A 18 2.91 5.01 -10.10
N GLY A 19 2.61 4.52 -11.29
CA GLY A 19 3.16 5.07 -12.53
C GLY A 19 2.85 6.55 -12.70
N LYS A 20 1.62 6.96 -12.40
CA LYS A 20 1.22 8.37 -12.42
C LYS A 20 1.88 9.17 -11.31
N PHE A 21 2.02 8.59 -10.12
CA PHE A 21 2.69 9.22 -8.98
C PHE A 21 4.15 9.53 -9.30
N ILE A 22 4.86 8.60 -9.94
CA ILE A 22 6.26 8.82 -10.36
C ILE A 22 6.39 10.09 -11.20
N LYS A 23 5.42 10.35 -12.09
CA LYS A 23 5.41 11.55 -12.92
C LYS A 23 5.18 12.84 -12.12
N LEU A 24 4.58 12.74 -10.94
CA LEU A 24 4.37 13.88 -10.05
C LEU A 24 5.57 14.18 -9.14
N LEU A 25 6.47 13.22 -8.96
CA LEU A 25 7.61 13.40 -8.05
C LEU A 25 8.44 14.67 -8.31
N PRO A 26 8.70 15.06 -9.57
CA PRO A 26 9.45 16.30 -9.82
C PRO A 26 8.76 17.58 -9.32
N SER A 27 7.47 17.52 -9.01
CA SER A 27 6.75 18.67 -8.47
C SER A 27 6.96 18.87 -6.96
N TYR A 28 7.51 17.88 -6.27
CA TYR A 28 7.90 18.05 -4.88
C TYR A 28 9.19 18.89 -4.81
N ARG A 29 9.26 19.75 -3.80
CA ARG A 29 10.42 20.63 -3.60
C ARG A 29 11.71 19.83 -3.38
N GLU A 30 11.61 18.72 -2.69
CA GLU A 30 12.68 17.73 -2.52
C GLU A 30 12.08 16.33 -2.64
N THR A 31 12.88 15.37 -3.10
CA THR A 31 12.41 13.99 -3.25
C THR A 31 11.96 13.44 -1.91
N PRO A 32 10.70 13.02 -1.78
CA PRO A 32 10.21 12.48 -0.51
C PRO A 32 10.76 11.09 -0.23
N ALA A 33 10.76 10.72 1.04
CA ALA A 33 11.03 9.34 1.45
C ALA A 33 9.79 8.50 1.16
N ILE A 34 9.93 7.49 0.31
CA ILE A 34 8.83 6.65 -0.16
C ILE A 34 8.84 5.31 0.58
N HIS A 35 7.71 4.95 1.16
CA HIS A 35 7.51 3.66 1.80
C HIS A 35 6.31 2.96 1.18
N LEU A 36 6.53 1.77 0.67
CA LEU A 36 5.46 0.89 0.18
C LEU A 36 4.96 0.04 1.34
N LEU A 37 3.66 -0.17 1.40
CA LEU A 37 3.05 -1.06 2.39
C LEU A 37 2.09 -2.01 1.70
N ASN A 38 2.31 -3.31 1.87
CA ASN A 38 1.34 -4.33 1.51
C ASN A 38 0.72 -4.90 2.78
N VAL A 39 -0.60 -4.98 2.82
CA VAL A 39 -1.33 -5.57 3.94
C VAL A 39 -2.05 -6.82 3.47
N GLN A 40 -1.64 -7.96 4.00
CA GLN A 40 -2.26 -9.25 3.73
C GLN A 40 -3.49 -9.44 4.61
N PHE A 41 -4.58 -9.92 4.03
CA PHE A 41 -5.73 -10.37 4.83
C PHE A 41 -5.33 -11.60 5.63
N PRO A 42 -5.74 -11.69 6.90
CA PRO A 42 -5.46 -12.87 7.70
C PRO A 42 -6.07 -14.13 7.10
N LEU A 43 -5.39 -15.26 7.24
CA LEU A 43 -5.92 -16.56 6.86
C LEU A 43 -7.21 -16.82 7.65
N ARG A 44 -8.23 -17.33 6.96
CA ARG A 44 -9.57 -17.55 7.54
C ARG A 44 -9.84 -19.01 7.84
N GLY A 45 -10.88 -19.25 8.65
CA GLY A 45 -11.35 -20.57 9.01
C GLY A 45 -10.39 -21.30 9.95
N ASN A 46 -10.24 -22.60 9.74
CA ASN A 46 -9.42 -23.46 10.59
C ASN A 46 -7.94 -23.51 10.20
N VAL A 47 -7.55 -22.84 9.11
CA VAL A 47 -6.18 -22.87 8.60
C VAL A 47 -5.16 -22.44 9.66
N PRO A 48 -5.37 -21.32 10.40
CA PRO A 48 -4.42 -20.91 11.44
C PRO A 48 -4.27 -21.88 12.60
N MET A 49 -5.22 -22.80 12.79
CA MET A 49 -5.16 -23.81 13.85
C MET A 49 -4.21 -24.97 13.52
N PHE A 50 -3.94 -25.21 12.23
CA PHE A 50 -3.15 -26.34 11.76
C PHE A 50 -1.76 -25.95 11.29
N ILE A 51 -1.46 -24.66 11.22
CA ILE A 51 -0.18 -24.12 10.75
C ILE A 51 0.43 -23.31 11.89
N ASP A 52 1.73 -23.49 12.15
CA ASP A 52 2.39 -22.72 13.19
C ASP A 52 2.51 -21.24 12.79
N LYS A 53 2.66 -20.38 13.80
CA LYS A 53 2.70 -18.93 13.63
C LYS A 53 3.81 -18.47 12.69
N LYS A 54 4.98 -19.09 12.78
CA LYS A 54 6.16 -18.75 11.97
C LYS A 54 5.91 -19.05 10.49
N SER A 55 5.28 -20.18 10.17
CA SER A 55 4.93 -20.56 8.81
C SER A 55 3.89 -19.59 8.21
N ILE A 56 2.92 -19.15 9.01
CA ILE A 56 1.93 -18.16 8.60
C ILE A 56 2.59 -16.82 8.29
N GLU A 57 3.50 -16.37 9.15
CA GLU A 57 4.24 -15.12 8.94
C GLU A 57 5.10 -15.16 7.67
N LEU A 58 5.77 -16.30 7.42
CA LEU A 58 6.52 -16.51 6.18
C LEU A 58 5.62 -16.45 4.95
N TYR A 59 4.45 -17.06 5.02
CA TYR A 59 3.47 -17.03 3.95
C TYR A 59 3.06 -15.58 3.62
N TYR A 60 2.74 -14.77 4.64
CA TYR A 60 2.39 -13.38 4.42
C TYR A 60 3.54 -12.58 3.80
N GLN A 61 4.77 -12.80 4.26
CA GLN A 61 5.94 -12.13 3.70
C GLN A 61 6.15 -12.49 2.22
N GLU A 62 6.01 -13.75 1.87
CA GLU A 62 6.16 -14.21 0.49
C GLU A 62 5.07 -13.64 -0.42
N GLU A 63 3.82 -13.72 -0.01
CA GLU A 63 2.69 -13.22 -0.78
C GLU A 63 2.73 -11.68 -0.91
N GLY A 64 3.03 -10.99 0.18
CA GLY A 64 3.15 -9.54 0.17
C GLY A 64 4.29 -9.05 -0.71
N THR A 65 5.43 -9.73 -0.68
CA THR A 65 6.59 -9.40 -1.54
C THR A 65 6.24 -9.61 -3.02
N LYS A 66 5.49 -10.66 -3.34
CA LYS A 66 4.97 -10.89 -4.70
C LYS A 66 4.08 -9.75 -5.16
N GLU A 67 3.13 -9.33 -4.34
CA GLU A 67 2.20 -8.27 -4.68
C GLU A 67 2.90 -6.91 -4.84
N LEU A 68 4.03 -6.71 -4.20
CA LEU A 68 4.84 -5.50 -4.33
C LEU A 68 5.77 -5.51 -5.55
N SER A 69 5.96 -6.65 -6.21
CA SER A 69 7.02 -6.83 -7.21
C SER A 69 6.91 -5.86 -8.40
N ALA A 70 5.72 -5.66 -8.95
CA ALA A 70 5.52 -4.76 -10.08
C ALA A 70 5.76 -3.29 -9.71
N THR A 71 5.29 -2.86 -8.56
CA THR A 71 5.54 -1.51 -8.05
C THR A 71 7.03 -1.28 -7.80
N ARG A 72 7.71 -2.23 -7.20
CA ARG A 72 9.16 -2.14 -6.97
C ARG A 72 9.92 -2.01 -8.28
N ALA A 73 9.55 -2.81 -9.29
CA ALA A 73 10.17 -2.71 -10.61
C ALA A 73 9.97 -1.33 -11.24
N LEU A 74 8.78 -0.74 -11.12
CA LEU A 74 8.52 0.61 -11.62
C LEU A 74 9.43 1.66 -10.96
N LEU A 75 9.57 1.60 -9.65
CA LEU A 75 10.42 2.53 -8.91
C LEU A 75 11.89 2.31 -9.21
N ASP A 76 12.33 1.06 -9.29
CA ASP A 76 13.72 0.71 -9.63
C ASP A 76 14.10 1.24 -11.03
N GLN A 77 13.22 1.04 -12.01
CA GLN A 77 13.44 1.54 -13.37
C GLN A 77 13.49 3.05 -13.45
N ALA A 78 12.75 3.73 -12.58
CA ALA A 78 12.77 5.18 -12.49
C ALA A 78 13.92 5.74 -11.66
N GLY A 79 14.75 4.88 -11.08
CA GLY A 79 15.87 5.28 -10.23
C GLY A 79 15.45 5.89 -8.89
N ILE A 80 14.27 5.53 -8.38
CA ILE A 80 13.70 6.08 -7.16
C ILE A 80 13.98 5.15 -5.99
N SER A 81 14.58 5.68 -4.93
CA SER A 81 14.80 4.94 -3.68
C SER A 81 13.50 4.81 -2.88
N TYR A 82 13.31 3.67 -2.24
CA TYR A 82 12.13 3.40 -1.43
C TYR A 82 12.45 2.34 -0.38
N ARG A 83 11.57 2.24 0.61
CA ARG A 83 11.51 1.10 1.53
C ARG A 83 10.18 0.38 1.32
N PHE A 84 10.09 -0.87 1.73
CA PHE A 84 8.84 -1.60 1.65
C PHE A 84 8.60 -2.43 2.90
N HIS A 85 7.32 -2.60 3.21
CA HIS A 85 6.85 -3.30 4.40
C HIS A 85 5.71 -4.23 4.01
N VAL A 86 5.65 -5.38 4.66
CA VAL A 86 4.52 -6.31 4.56
C VAL A 86 3.94 -6.48 5.96
N SER A 87 2.64 -6.35 6.08
CA SER A 87 1.91 -6.55 7.31
C SER A 87 0.68 -7.41 7.06
N SER A 88 -0.04 -7.77 8.10
CA SER A 88 -1.29 -8.52 7.99
C SER A 88 -2.36 -7.90 8.89
N GLY A 89 -3.59 -8.01 8.49
CA GLY A 89 -4.73 -7.50 9.22
C GLY A 89 -5.78 -6.89 8.30
N HIS A 90 -6.68 -6.11 8.87
CA HIS A 90 -7.67 -5.37 8.12
C HIS A 90 -7.00 -4.16 7.45
N PRO A 91 -6.92 -4.11 6.11
CA PRO A 91 -6.07 -3.14 5.41
C PRO A 91 -6.27 -1.68 5.82
N PRO A 92 -7.50 -1.10 5.86
CA PRO A 92 -7.63 0.30 6.25
C PRO A 92 -7.07 0.59 7.63
N ASN A 93 -7.32 -0.29 8.60
CA ASN A 93 -6.86 -0.10 9.98
C ASN A 93 -5.33 -0.16 10.08
N ILE A 94 -4.72 -1.12 9.38
CA ILE A 94 -3.27 -1.28 9.37
C ILE A 94 -2.59 -0.09 8.70
N ILE A 95 -3.11 0.35 7.55
CA ILE A 95 -2.56 1.50 6.82
C ILE A 95 -2.60 2.77 7.68
N LEU A 96 -3.75 3.04 8.31
CA LEU A 96 -3.92 4.21 9.17
C LEU A 96 -2.99 4.15 10.38
N ARG A 97 -2.85 2.98 10.99
CA ARG A 97 -1.95 2.79 12.13
C ARG A 97 -0.49 3.00 11.75
N TYR A 98 -0.03 2.46 10.61
CA TYR A 98 1.32 2.72 10.09
C TYR A 98 1.55 4.20 9.87
N ALA A 99 0.57 4.88 9.28
CA ALA A 99 0.68 6.31 8.98
C ALA A 99 0.90 7.14 10.25
N GLU A 100 0.19 6.81 11.32
CA GLU A 100 0.31 7.51 12.60
C GLU A 100 1.57 7.12 13.37
N GLU A 101 1.78 5.81 13.59
CA GLU A 101 2.88 5.32 14.43
C GLU A 101 4.26 5.63 13.87
N MET A 102 4.39 5.63 12.55
CA MET A 102 5.66 5.91 11.87
C MET A 102 5.77 7.36 11.39
N ASN A 103 4.85 8.22 11.78
CA ASN A 103 4.86 9.66 11.48
C ASN A 103 4.97 9.97 9.99
N PHE A 104 4.12 9.38 9.17
CA PHE A 104 4.04 9.72 7.76
C PHE A 104 3.36 11.07 7.56
N ASP A 105 3.79 11.81 6.56
CA ASP A 105 3.25 13.12 6.23
C ASP A 105 2.06 13.06 5.27
N GLN A 106 1.99 11.99 4.48
CA GLN A 106 0.95 11.83 3.47
C GLN A 106 0.75 10.34 3.13
N ILE A 107 -0.49 9.97 2.86
CA ILE A 107 -0.83 8.67 2.27
C ILE A 107 -1.14 8.91 0.79
N VAL A 108 -0.57 8.10 -0.10
CA VAL A 108 -0.80 8.18 -1.54
C VAL A 108 -1.47 6.88 -1.98
N LEU A 109 -2.67 6.96 -2.53
CA LEU A 109 -3.41 5.79 -2.99
C LEU A 109 -4.02 5.95 -4.37
N GLY A 110 -4.27 4.81 -5.01
CA GLY A 110 -5.19 4.73 -6.13
C GLY A 110 -6.65 4.68 -5.64
N PRO A 111 -7.62 5.00 -6.50
CA PRO A 111 -9.04 5.00 -6.13
C PRO A 111 -9.62 3.62 -5.97
N ARG A 112 -8.99 2.57 -6.53
CA ARG A 112 -9.47 1.19 -6.55
C ARG A 112 -8.32 0.22 -6.32
N GLY A 113 -8.66 -1.03 -5.98
CA GLY A 113 -7.71 -2.11 -5.79
C GLY A 113 -8.31 -3.46 -6.16
N LEU A 114 -7.76 -4.53 -5.58
CA LEU A 114 -8.28 -5.89 -5.74
C LEU A 114 -9.72 -5.98 -5.24
N GLY A 115 -10.54 -6.78 -5.93
CA GLY A 115 -11.93 -7.02 -5.55
C GLY A 115 -12.88 -5.86 -5.82
N THR A 116 -12.43 -4.82 -6.48
CA THR A 116 -13.27 -3.66 -6.81
C THR A 116 -14.18 -3.97 -8.00
N VAL A 117 -15.45 -3.65 -7.88
CA VAL A 117 -16.43 -3.84 -8.95
C VAL A 117 -16.22 -2.77 -10.03
N LYS A 118 -16.28 -3.18 -11.30
CA LYS A 118 -16.17 -2.28 -12.44
C LYS A 118 -17.23 -1.18 -12.37
N GLY A 119 -16.83 0.07 -12.57
CA GLY A 119 -17.72 1.23 -12.51
C GLY A 119 -17.80 1.90 -11.15
N ILE A 120 -17.21 1.33 -10.10
CA ILE A 120 -17.10 1.99 -8.80
C ILE A 120 -15.98 3.01 -8.88
N LEU A 121 -16.28 4.26 -8.50
CA LEU A 121 -15.31 5.36 -8.54
C LEU A 121 -14.24 5.25 -7.45
N LEU A 122 -14.60 4.68 -6.30
CA LEU A 122 -13.74 4.63 -5.13
C LEU A 122 -13.88 3.27 -4.43
N GLY A 123 -12.76 2.57 -4.23
CA GLY A 123 -12.75 1.28 -3.54
C GLY A 123 -13.00 1.41 -2.04
N SER A 124 -13.29 0.28 -1.39
CA SER A 124 -13.61 0.24 0.03
C SER A 124 -12.44 0.68 0.92
N VAL A 125 -11.22 0.28 0.58
CA VAL A 125 -10.01 0.67 1.34
C VAL A 125 -9.76 2.17 1.19
N ALA A 126 -9.76 2.69 -0.04
CA ALA A 126 -9.57 4.12 -0.30
C ALA A 126 -10.64 4.97 0.39
N SER A 127 -11.93 4.56 0.31
CA SER A 127 -13.02 5.25 0.98
C SER A 127 -12.81 5.36 2.49
N LYS A 128 -12.44 4.26 3.14
CA LYS A 128 -12.19 4.25 4.59
C LYS A 128 -10.98 5.09 4.98
N ILE A 129 -9.90 5.03 4.23
CA ILE A 129 -8.72 5.83 4.50
C ILE A 129 -9.02 7.32 4.38
N ILE A 130 -9.69 7.73 3.30
CA ILE A 130 -10.08 9.12 3.10
C ILE A 130 -10.98 9.62 4.24
N GLN A 131 -11.91 8.79 4.69
CA GLN A 131 -12.84 9.14 5.76
C GLN A 131 -12.17 9.26 7.12
N LEU A 132 -11.20 8.40 7.43
CA LEU A 132 -10.67 8.25 8.79
C LEU A 132 -9.26 8.80 8.98
N SER A 133 -8.55 9.15 7.90
CA SER A 133 -7.17 9.63 8.02
C SER A 133 -7.09 10.97 8.73
N THR A 134 -6.11 11.08 9.64
CA THR A 134 -5.76 12.33 10.31
C THR A 134 -4.64 13.08 9.59
N ILE A 135 -4.06 12.47 8.54
CA ILE A 135 -3.03 13.08 7.70
C ILE A 135 -3.52 13.24 6.27
N PRO A 136 -2.90 14.12 5.46
CA PRO A 136 -3.30 14.31 4.07
C PRO A 136 -3.28 13.03 3.26
N VAL A 137 -4.26 12.88 2.39
CA VAL A 137 -4.38 11.75 1.47
C VAL A 137 -4.36 12.29 0.04
N LEU A 138 -3.42 11.81 -0.75
CA LEU A 138 -3.36 12.09 -2.19
C LEU A 138 -3.96 10.91 -2.94
N LEU A 139 -5.04 11.15 -3.66
CA LEU A 139 -5.70 10.16 -4.49
C LEU A 139 -5.24 10.30 -5.93
N ILE A 140 -4.61 9.27 -6.47
CA ILE A 140 -4.13 9.24 -7.86
C ILE A 140 -5.16 8.49 -8.71
N LYS A 141 -5.87 9.22 -9.53
CA LYS A 141 -6.88 8.63 -10.44
C LYS A 141 -6.26 8.15 -11.74
#